data_9f387de5abc253b60f1acb33aaca9ff9
#
_entry.id   9f387de5abc253b60f1acb33aaca9ff9
#
_cell.length_a   1.000
_cell.length_b   1.000
_cell.length_c   1.000
_cell.angle_alpha   90.00
_cell.angle_beta   90.00
_cell.angle_gamma   90.00
#
_symmetry.space_group_name_H-M   'P 1'
#
loop_
_entity.id
_entity.type
_entity.pdbx_description
1 polymer ?
#
loop_
_entity_poly.entity_id
_entity_poly.type
_entity_poly.pdbx_seq_one_letter_code
_entity_poly.pdbx_strand_id
1 'polypeptide(L)'
;MTGARKKSDFLCCGLDIKSYLCPVKINKQEINPLKEYSNYNYFNNMNDKKLMNLAADNIRILAASMVEKANSGHPGGAMGGADFVNVLFSEFLVYDPENPAWEGRDRFFLDPGHMSPMLYSTLALAGKFTLDELKEFRQWGSPTPGHPERDIMRGIENTSGPLGQGHTFAVGAAIAAKFMKARFEEVMNQTIYAYISDGGIQEEISQGAGRIAGALGLDNLIMFYDANDIQLSTETKDVTIEDTAKKYEAWGWKVIKIDGNDADAIRGALNEAKAEAERPTLIIGHTVMGKGARKADGSSYEANCATHGAPLGGDAYVNTIKNLGGNPENPFTVFPEVAELYAKRAAELKSIMAEKYAVKAAWAKANPEKAAKLELFFSGKAPEVNWAAIEQKANVATRAASATVLSALATQVENMVDRKSVV
;
A
#
# COMPACT_ATOMS: atom_id res chain seq x y z
N MET A 1 31.85 -31.15 -43.76
CA MET A 1 31.17 -29.97 -44.36
C MET A 1 30.44 -29.27 -43.23
N THR A 2 31.03 -28.21 -42.73
CA THR A 2 30.62 -27.44 -41.57
C THR A 2 29.68 -26.33 -42.02
N GLY A 3 28.40 -26.43 -41.63
CA GLY A 3 27.40 -25.41 -41.89
C GLY A 3 27.31 -24.47 -40.69
N ALA A 4 27.89 -23.27 -40.83
CA ALA A 4 27.74 -22.19 -39.88
C ALA A 4 26.32 -21.63 -39.87
N ARG A 5 25.61 -21.78 -38.75
CA ARG A 5 24.36 -21.06 -38.52
C ARG A 5 24.66 -19.59 -38.25
N LYS A 6 24.22 -18.72 -39.14
CA LYS A 6 24.19 -17.27 -38.89
C LYS A 6 23.28 -16.97 -37.71
N LYS A 7 23.85 -16.37 -36.67
CA LYS A 7 23.09 -15.71 -35.60
C LYS A 7 22.36 -14.53 -36.24
N SER A 8 21.05 -14.59 -36.26
CA SER A 8 20.22 -13.40 -36.56
C SER A 8 20.28 -12.49 -35.34
N ASP A 9 20.97 -11.38 -35.46
CA ASP A 9 20.96 -10.30 -34.48
C ASP A 9 19.55 -9.68 -34.43
N PHE A 10 18.74 -10.16 -33.50
CA PHE A 10 17.58 -9.45 -33.06
C PHE A 10 18.07 -8.29 -32.18
N LEU A 11 18.20 -7.10 -32.77
CA LEU A 11 18.24 -5.86 -32.02
C LEU A 11 16.86 -5.67 -31.33
N CYS A 12 16.68 -6.30 -30.19
CA CYS A 12 15.69 -5.84 -29.22
C CYS A 12 16.20 -4.53 -28.67
N CYS A 13 15.49 -3.41 -28.87
CA CYS A 13 15.59 -2.24 -28.02
C CYS A 13 15.20 -2.63 -26.60
N GLY A 14 16.05 -3.40 -25.92
CA GLY A 14 15.92 -3.78 -24.54
C GLY A 14 16.37 -2.62 -23.68
N LEU A 15 15.46 -1.78 -23.25
CA LEU A 15 15.67 -0.98 -22.06
C LEU A 15 15.86 -1.99 -20.90
N ASP A 16 17.11 -2.24 -20.53
CA ASP A 16 17.44 -3.08 -19.39
C ASP A 16 16.94 -2.38 -18.13
N ILE A 17 15.79 -2.83 -17.63
CA ILE A 17 15.17 -2.31 -16.41
C ILE A 17 16.17 -2.33 -15.24
N LYS A 18 17.10 -3.30 -15.20
CA LYS A 18 18.18 -3.32 -14.22
C LYS A 18 19.10 -2.10 -14.33
N SER A 19 19.37 -1.61 -15.53
CA SER A 19 20.22 -0.42 -15.71
C SER A 19 19.51 0.87 -15.28
N TYR A 20 18.17 0.90 -15.29
CA TYR A 20 17.36 2.02 -14.79
C TYR A 20 16.97 1.90 -13.32
N LEU A 21 16.95 0.69 -12.77
CA LEU A 21 16.62 0.42 -11.37
C LEU A 21 17.85 0.20 -10.48
N CYS A 22 19.05 -0.05 -11.08
CA CYS A 22 20.30 -0.05 -10.33
C CYS A 22 20.69 1.38 -9.93
N PRO A 23 21.14 1.61 -8.68
CA PRO A 23 21.67 2.91 -8.31
C PRO A 23 22.87 3.23 -9.21
N VAL A 24 22.79 4.33 -9.95
CA VAL A 24 23.95 4.93 -10.61
C VAL A 24 24.99 5.11 -9.49
N LYS A 25 26.18 4.55 -9.64
CA LYS A 25 27.29 4.82 -8.72
C LYS A 25 27.63 6.30 -8.83
N ILE A 26 26.95 7.11 -8.05
CA ILE A 26 27.21 8.55 -7.93
C ILE A 26 28.55 8.69 -7.22
N ASN A 27 29.48 9.33 -7.90
CA ASN A 27 30.78 9.67 -7.35
C ASN A 27 30.58 10.55 -6.10
N LYS A 28 31.06 10.11 -4.93
CA LYS A 28 30.77 10.69 -3.60
C LYS A 28 31.32 12.11 -3.36
N GLN A 29 31.65 12.87 -4.37
CA GLN A 29 32.31 14.17 -4.22
C GLN A 29 31.52 15.42 -4.63
N GLU A 30 30.27 15.29 -5.07
CA GLU A 30 29.41 16.46 -5.21
C GLU A 30 28.43 16.52 -4.04
N ILE A 31 28.76 17.37 -3.06
CA ILE A 31 27.87 17.74 -1.95
C ILE A 31 26.72 18.54 -2.56
N ASN A 32 25.62 17.85 -2.82
CA ASN A 32 24.37 18.47 -3.26
C ASN A 32 23.68 19.06 -2.03
N PRO A 33 23.41 20.38 -1.98
CA PRO A 33 22.71 21.02 -0.86
C PRO A 33 21.31 20.42 -0.57
N LEU A 34 20.74 19.63 -1.49
CA LEU A 34 19.49 18.89 -1.27
C LEU A 34 19.65 17.65 -0.36
N LYS A 35 20.89 17.24 0.00
CA LYS A 35 21.13 16.12 0.93
C LYS A 35 20.87 16.44 2.40
N GLU A 36 20.88 17.71 2.78
CA GLU A 36 20.54 18.12 4.15
C GLU A 36 19.05 18.05 4.44
N TYR A 37 18.19 18.02 3.43
CA TYR A 37 16.74 17.97 3.60
C TYR A 37 16.17 16.57 3.84
N SER A 38 16.96 15.50 3.64
CA SER A 38 16.52 14.12 3.90
C SER A 38 16.56 13.71 5.38
N ASN A 39 17.16 14.53 6.23
CA ASN A 39 17.29 14.32 7.68
C ASN A 39 16.41 15.30 8.49
N TYR A 40 15.20 15.59 8.03
CA TYR A 40 14.26 16.22 8.93
C TYR A 40 14.06 15.32 10.15
N ASN A 41 14.28 15.89 11.32
CA ASN A 41 14.11 15.25 12.62
C ASN A 41 12.66 14.77 12.84
N TYR A 42 12.25 13.71 12.15
CA TYR A 42 11.02 12.97 12.43
C TYR A 42 11.01 12.38 13.86
N PHE A 43 12.17 12.37 14.53
CA PHE A 43 12.37 11.68 15.80
C PHE A 43 11.97 12.46 17.05
N ASN A 44 11.62 13.75 16.96
CA ASN A 44 11.44 14.59 18.16
C ASN A 44 9.99 14.76 18.64
N ASN A 45 8.98 14.09 18.04
CA ASN A 45 7.59 14.17 18.51
C ASN A 45 6.84 12.84 18.35
N MET A 46 7.42 11.74 18.82
CA MET A 46 6.67 10.48 18.88
C MET A 46 5.47 10.64 19.82
N ASN A 47 4.28 10.31 19.32
CA ASN A 47 3.09 10.27 20.14
C ASN A 47 3.24 9.16 21.18
N ASP A 48 2.74 9.39 22.41
CA ASP A 48 2.89 8.41 23.46
C ASP A 48 2.07 7.13 23.14
N LYS A 49 2.53 6.00 23.68
CA LYS A 49 1.93 4.69 23.45
C LYS A 49 0.47 4.62 23.87
N LYS A 50 0.07 5.34 24.92
CA LYS A 50 -1.31 5.36 25.40
C LYS A 50 -2.24 6.02 24.39
N LEU A 51 -1.83 7.14 23.81
CA LEU A 51 -2.58 7.84 22.75
C LEU A 51 -2.69 6.95 21.49
N MET A 52 -1.60 6.28 21.12
CA MET A 52 -1.63 5.39 19.95
C MET A 52 -2.56 4.20 20.13
N ASN A 53 -2.57 3.59 21.32
CA ASN A 53 -3.51 2.51 21.66
C ASN A 53 -4.96 3.03 21.63
N LEU A 54 -5.22 4.21 22.21
CA LEU A 54 -6.54 4.83 22.19
C LEU A 54 -7.03 5.08 20.75
N ALA A 55 -6.16 5.54 19.87
CA ALA A 55 -6.50 5.76 18.47
C ALA A 55 -6.79 4.45 17.71
N ALA A 56 -6.01 3.40 17.97
CA ALA A 56 -6.27 2.07 17.44
C ALA A 56 -7.60 1.50 17.98
N ASP A 57 -7.91 1.71 19.25
CA ASP A 57 -9.18 1.29 19.83
C ASP A 57 -10.36 2.07 19.26
N ASN A 58 -10.20 3.34 18.93
CA ASN A 58 -11.23 4.11 18.21
C ASN A 58 -11.49 3.54 16.80
N ILE A 59 -10.45 3.14 16.08
CA ILE A 59 -10.59 2.44 14.78
C ILE A 59 -11.34 1.12 14.98
N ARG A 60 -11.02 0.33 16.00
CA ARG A 60 -11.71 -0.94 16.33
C ARG A 60 -13.18 -0.75 16.62
N ILE A 61 -13.52 0.28 17.41
CA ILE A 61 -14.91 0.63 17.74
C ILE A 61 -15.70 0.96 16.48
N LEU A 62 -15.17 1.84 15.64
CA LEU A 62 -15.83 2.24 14.40
C LEU A 62 -15.99 1.04 13.45
N ALA A 63 -14.94 0.22 13.28
CA ALA A 63 -14.96 -0.93 12.40
C ALA A 63 -15.96 -2.00 12.86
N ALA A 64 -15.97 -2.34 14.15
CA ALA A 64 -16.94 -3.29 14.72
C ALA A 64 -18.36 -2.75 14.57
N SER A 65 -18.57 -1.45 14.79
CA SER A 65 -19.89 -0.81 14.71
C SER A 65 -20.43 -0.73 13.29
N MET A 66 -19.58 -0.53 12.28
CA MET A 66 -19.95 -0.62 10.87
C MET A 66 -20.51 -2.00 10.54
N VAL A 67 -19.78 -3.05 10.95
CA VAL A 67 -20.16 -4.44 10.71
C VAL A 67 -21.44 -4.81 11.45
N GLU A 68 -21.57 -4.40 12.71
CA GLU A 68 -22.77 -4.66 13.53
C GLU A 68 -24.00 -3.99 12.92
N LYS A 69 -23.91 -2.70 12.58
CA LYS A 69 -25.01 -1.95 11.97
C LYS A 69 -25.46 -2.55 10.64
N ALA A 70 -24.50 -2.96 9.80
CA ALA A 70 -24.79 -3.60 8.52
C ALA A 70 -25.29 -5.05 8.66
N ASN A 71 -25.18 -5.62 9.85
CA ASN A 71 -25.41 -7.05 10.12
C ASN A 71 -24.65 -7.96 9.12
N SER A 72 -23.51 -7.50 8.65
CA SER A 72 -22.67 -8.18 7.64
C SER A 72 -21.28 -7.56 7.57
N GLY A 73 -20.25 -8.39 7.49
CA GLY A 73 -18.87 -7.93 7.33
C GLY A 73 -17.87 -8.73 8.14
N HIS A 74 -16.64 -8.21 8.20
CA HIS A 74 -15.50 -8.90 8.78
C HIS A 74 -14.84 -8.00 9.86
N PRO A 75 -15.25 -8.12 11.13
CA PRO A 75 -14.69 -7.25 12.18
C PRO A 75 -13.32 -7.69 12.65
N GLY A 76 -13.03 -9.00 12.67
CA GLY A 76 -11.88 -9.55 13.38
C GLY A 76 -10.53 -9.07 12.87
N GLY A 77 -10.26 -9.22 11.57
CA GLY A 77 -9.03 -8.73 10.95
C GLY A 77 -8.95 -7.20 11.01
N ALA A 78 -10.08 -6.50 10.78
CA ALA A 78 -10.15 -5.05 10.88
C ALA A 78 -9.77 -4.53 12.29
N MET A 79 -10.14 -5.26 13.34
CA MET A 79 -9.75 -4.96 14.73
C MET A 79 -8.27 -5.32 14.98
N GLY A 80 -7.77 -6.41 14.42
CA GLY A 80 -6.38 -6.86 14.56
C GLY A 80 -5.38 -5.89 14.00
N GLY A 81 -5.63 -5.36 12.78
CA GLY A 81 -4.71 -4.49 12.05
C GLY A 81 -4.76 -3.01 12.42
N ALA A 82 -5.65 -2.60 13.34
CA ALA A 82 -5.88 -1.21 13.67
C ALA A 82 -4.63 -0.45 14.15
N ASP A 83 -3.73 -1.10 14.88
CA ASP A 83 -2.48 -0.48 15.38
C ASP A 83 -1.57 -0.08 14.21
N PHE A 84 -1.36 -0.99 13.25
CA PHE A 84 -0.50 -0.71 12.10
C PHE A 84 -1.02 0.46 11.25
N VAL A 85 -2.29 0.42 10.87
CA VAL A 85 -2.84 1.50 10.03
C VAL A 85 -2.89 2.83 10.76
N ASN A 86 -3.13 2.83 12.08
CA ASN A 86 -3.06 4.04 12.89
C ASN A 86 -1.65 4.65 12.85
N VAL A 87 -0.61 3.86 13.14
CA VAL A 87 0.79 4.34 13.09
C VAL A 87 1.15 4.82 11.68
N LEU A 88 0.78 4.05 10.65
CA LEU A 88 1.08 4.42 9.27
C LEU A 88 0.47 5.78 8.88
N PHE A 89 -0.83 5.97 9.12
CA PHE A 89 -1.53 7.17 8.68
C PHE A 89 -1.24 8.39 9.57
N SER A 90 -1.08 8.19 10.87
CA SER A 90 -0.85 9.30 11.80
C SER A 90 0.62 9.76 11.88
N GLU A 91 1.59 8.96 11.37
CA GLU A 91 3.01 9.30 11.54
C GLU A 91 3.87 9.14 10.27
N PHE A 92 3.56 8.23 9.35
CA PHE A 92 4.47 7.87 8.25
C PHE A 92 3.99 8.25 6.85
N LEU A 93 2.75 7.92 6.50
CA LEU A 93 2.23 8.09 5.14
C LEU A 93 2.22 9.58 4.74
N VAL A 94 2.90 9.92 3.64
CA VAL A 94 2.97 11.29 3.13
C VAL A 94 2.04 11.46 1.94
N TYR A 95 1.03 12.29 2.12
CA TYR A 95 0.05 12.63 1.09
C TYR A 95 -0.39 14.09 1.27
N ASP A 96 -1.03 14.66 0.27
CA ASP A 96 -1.62 15.99 0.38
C ASP A 96 -3.06 15.90 0.90
N PRO A 97 -3.36 16.40 2.11
CA PRO A 97 -4.72 16.39 2.63
C PRO A 97 -5.71 17.19 1.77
N GLU A 98 -5.24 18.23 1.06
CA GLU A 98 -6.07 19.14 0.26
C GLU A 98 -6.13 18.69 -1.21
N ASN A 99 -5.11 17.96 -1.70
CA ASN A 99 -5.06 17.39 -3.05
C ASN A 99 -4.69 15.90 -3.00
N PRO A 100 -5.61 15.00 -2.62
CA PRO A 100 -5.32 13.57 -2.52
C PRO A 100 -4.83 12.92 -3.81
N ALA A 101 -5.09 13.54 -4.96
CA ALA A 101 -4.62 13.09 -6.26
C ALA A 101 -3.18 13.53 -6.60
N TRP A 102 -2.50 14.26 -5.70
CA TRP A 102 -1.12 14.68 -5.92
C TRP A 102 -0.25 13.49 -6.36
N GLU A 103 0.44 13.64 -7.47
CA GLU A 103 1.16 12.56 -8.15
C GLU A 103 2.35 12.01 -7.35
N GLY A 104 2.96 12.83 -6.48
CA GLY A 104 4.13 12.46 -5.68
C GLY A 104 3.81 11.86 -4.30
N ARG A 105 2.54 11.54 -4.00
CA ARG A 105 2.14 10.98 -2.72
C ARG A 105 2.66 9.57 -2.50
N ASP A 106 2.89 9.19 -1.25
CA ASP A 106 2.98 7.78 -0.86
C ASP A 106 1.64 7.08 -1.11
N ARG A 107 1.67 5.78 -1.34
CA ARG A 107 0.45 5.01 -1.64
C ARG A 107 0.30 3.85 -0.69
N PHE A 108 -0.93 3.61 -0.25
CA PHE A 108 -1.30 2.48 0.58
C PHE A 108 -2.28 1.56 -0.14
N PHE A 109 -1.93 0.29 -0.27
CA PHE A 109 -2.73 -0.75 -0.92
C PHE A 109 -3.23 -1.75 0.12
N LEU A 110 -4.55 -1.87 0.23
CA LEU A 110 -5.18 -2.89 1.07
C LEU A 110 -5.49 -4.12 0.23
N ASP A 111 -4.80 -5.25 0.49
CA ASP A 111 -5.08 -6.52 -0.18
C ASP A 111 -6.35 -7.19 0.36
N PRO A 112 -6.49 -7.43 1.69
CA PRO A 112 -7.67 -8.05 2.24
C PRO A 112 -8.87 -7.08 2.24
N GLY A 113 -9.53 -6.95 1.08
CA GLY A 113 -10.64 -6.00 0.90
C GLY A 113 -11.78 -6.15 1.90
N HIS A 114 -11.98 -7.37 2.44
CA HIS A 114 -12.93 -7.61 3.52
C HIS A 114 -12.59 -6.87 4.82
N MET A 115 -11.34 -6.42 5.01
CA MET A 115 -10.94 -5.56 6.13
C MET A 115 -11.23 -4.07 5.87
N SER A 116 -12.06 -3.75 4.89
CA SER A 116 -12.50 -2.39 4.54
C SER A 116 -12.97 -1.55 5.74
N PRO A 117 -13.64 -2.09 6.78
CA PRO A 117 -14.01 -1.30 7.95
C PRO A 117 -12.82 -0.63 8.65
N MET A 118 -11.66 -1.28 8.69
CA MET A 118 -10.43 -0.71 9.21
C MET A 118 -9.98 0.50 8.38
N LEU A 119 -9.95 0.33 7.05
CA LEU A 119 -9.54 1.40 6.13
C LEU A 119 -10.48 2.60 6.20
N TYR A 120 -11.80 2.37 6.12
CA TYR A 120 -12.78 3.46 6.19
C TYR A 120 -12.75 4.19 7.52
N SER A 121 -12.61 3.47 8.64
CA SER A 121 -12.46 4.07 9.96
C SER A 121 -11.22 4.97 10.03
N THR A 122 -10.07 4.49 9.55
CA THR A 122 -8.83 5.27 9.51
C THR A 122 -8.97 6.49 8.60
N LEU A 123 -9.56 6.34 7.42
CA LEU A 123 -9.81 7.44 6.49
C LEU A 123 -10.82 8.45 7.03
N ALA A 124 -11.77 8.03 7.87
CA ALA A 124 -12.67 8.94 8.58
C ALA A 124 -11.91 9.78 9.62
N LEU A 125 -11.00 9.17 10.39
CA LEU A 125 -10.11 9.92 11.28
C LEU A 125 -9.24 10.93 10.53
N ALA A 126 -8.79 10.55 9.30
CA ALA A 126 -8.05 11.44 8.40
C ALA A 126 -8.93 12.46 7.64
N GLY A 127 -10.23 12.54 7.94
CA GLY A 127 -11.17 13.52 7.37
C GLY A 127 -11.63 13.23 5.93
N LYS A 128 -11.48 11.97 5.46
CA LYS A 128 -11.87 11.56 4.10
C LYS A 128 -13.26 10.94 4.01
N PHE A 129 -13.81 10.51 5.12
CA PHE A 129 -15.18 10.04 5.28
C PHE A 129 -15.83 10.71 6.48
N THR A 130 -17.13 10.91 6.43
CA THR A 130 -17.94 11.30 7.58
C THR A 130 -18.37 10.07 8.38
N LEU A 131 -18.69 10.27 9.65
CA LEU A 131 -19.23 9.17 10.48
C LEU A 131 -20.59 8.68 9.97
N ASP A 132 -21.37 9.53 9.31
CA ASP A 132 -22.64 9.13 8.72
C ASP A 132 -22.43 8.22 7.49
N GLU A 133 -21.41 8.47 6.68
CA GLU A 133 -21.01 7.56 5.60
C GLU A 133 -20.54 6.21 6.13
N LEU A 134 -19.87 6.16 7.28
CA LEU A 134 -19.52 4.88 7.92
C LEU A 134 -20.76 4.09 8.36
N LYS A 135 -21.82 4.76 8.81
CA LYS A 135 -23.09 4.12 9.19
C LYS A 135 -23.79 3.46 8.00
N GLU A 136 -23.47 3.87 6.78
CA GLU A 136 -24.02 3.32 5.53
C GLU A 136 -23.17 2.20 4.93
N PHE A 137 -22.28 1.60 5.71
CA PHE A 137 -21.46 0.48 5.29
C PHE A 137 -22.26 -0.66 4.68
N ARG A 138 -21.86 -1.13 3.50
CA ARG A 138 -22.54 -2.17 2.71
C ARG A 138 -23.97 -1.84 2.26
N GLN A 139 -24.41 -0.59 2.37
CA GLN A 139 -25.70 -0.18 1.82
C GLN A 139 -25.58 0.13 0.33
N TRP A 140 -26.65 -0.07 -0.42
CA TRP A 140 -26.66 0.21 -1.85
C TRP A 140 -26.40 1.70 -2.14
N GLY A 141 -25.44 1.97 -3.01
CA GLY A 141 -25.07 3.34 -3.36
C GLY A 141 -24.21 4.08 -2.33
N SER A 142 -23.85 3.41 -1.22
CA SER A 142 -22.96 3.97 -0.21
C SER A 142 -21.52 4.10 -0.73
N PRO A 143 -20.76 5.13 -0.31
CA PRO A 143 -19.34 5.24 -0.59
C PRO A 143 -18.48 4.27 0.23
N THR A 144 -19.08 3.45 1.11
CA THR A 144 -18.41 2.45 1.94
C THR A 144 -18.86 1.02 1.61
N PRO A 145 -18.65 0.53 0.37
CA PRO A 145 -18.97 -0.84 0.01
C PRO A 145 -18.20 -1.86 0.85
N GLY A 146 -18.64 -3.11 0.86
CA GLY A 146 -18.06 -4.19 1.67
C GLY A 146 -16.60 -4.50 1.34
N HIS A 147 -16.18 -4.23 0.11
CA HIS A 147 -14.80 -4.24 -0.35
C HIS A 147 -14.51 -2.89 -1.00
N PRO A 148 -13.37 -2.25 -0.75
CA PRO A 148 -13.11 -0.91 -1.25
C PRO A 148 -13.09 -0.88 -2.79
N GLU A 149 -13.67 0.17 -3.35
CA GLU A 149 -13.48 0.56 -4.74
C GLU A 149 -12.49 1.72 -4.81
N ARG A 150 -11.68 1.74 -5.88
CA ARG A 150 -10.67 2.78 -6.04
C ARG A 150 -11.31 4.16 -6.06
N ASP A 151 -10.95 4.98 -5.08
CA ASP A 151 -11.34 6.38 -4.96
C ASP A 151 -10.16 7.20 -4.44
N ILE A 152 -9.38 7.76 -5.35
CA ILE A 152 -8.17 8.51 -5.02
C ILE A 152 -8.49 9.74 -4.20
N MET A 153 -9.64 10.38 -4.43
CA MET A 153 -10.01 11.59 -3.70
C MET A 153 -10.30 11.30 -2.22
N ARG A 154 -10.67 10.07 -1.91
CA ARG A 154 -10.86 9.58 -0.53
C ARG A 154 -9.66 8.80 0.01
N GLY A 155 -8.56 8.66 -0.78
CA GLY A 155 -7.34 7.96 -0.34
C GLY A 155 -7.37 6.44 -0.54
N ILE A 156 -8.26 5.92 -1.39
CA ILE A 156 -8.34 4.49 -1.72
C ILE A 156 -7.63 4.24 -3.05
N GLU A 157 -6.48 3.56 -3.02
CA GLU A 157 -5.61 3.38 -4.18
C GLU A 157 -6.04 2.22 -5.10
N ASN A 158 -6.72 1.20 -4.59
CA ASN A 158 -7.12 0.03 -5.37
C ASN A 158 -8.54 -0.43 -5.06
N THR A 159 -9.21 -0.93 -6.09
CA THR A 159 -10.37 -1.81 -5.90
C THR A 159 -9.85 -3.14 -5.40
N SER A 160 -10.40 -3.62 -4.30
CA SER A 160 -9.98 -4.83 -3.62
C SER A 160 -11.14 -5.81 -3.50
N GLY A 161 -10.84 -7.06 -3.25
CA GLY A 161 -11.82 -8.15 -3.11
C GLY A 161 -11.13 -9.49 -3.27
N PRO A 162 -10.71 -9.89 -4.48
CA PRO A 162 -9.89 -11.08 -4.65
C PRO A 162 -8.53 -10.90 -3.95
N LEU A 163 -8.19 -11.82 -3.03
CA LEU A 163 -6.94 -11.82 -2.29
C LEU A 163 -5.73 -11.93 -3.22
N GLY A 164 -4.61 -11.34 -2.84
CA GLY A 164 -3.37 -11.29 -3.62
C GLY A 164 -3.31 -10.17 -4.67
N GLN A 165 -4.44 -9.62 -5.10
CA GLN A 165 -4.46 -8.55 -6.11
C GLN A 165 -3.92 -7.22 -5.56
N GLY A 166 -4.21 -6.87 -4.31
CA GLY A 166 -3.67 -5.68 -3.67
C GLY A 166 -2.14 -5.70 -3.62
N HIS A 167 -1.55 -6.87 -3.36
CA HIS A 167 -0.10 -7.08 -3.42
C HIS A 167 0.44 -6.84 -4.84
N THR A 168 -0.23 -7.35 -5.87
CA THR A 168 0.20 -7.13 -7.27
C THR A 168 0.09 -5.67 -7.69
N PHE A 169 -0.96 -4.95 -7.27
CA PHE A 169 -1.09 -3.51 -7.47
C PHE A 169 0.06 -2.75 -6.81
N ALA A 170 0.41 -3.09 -5.57
CA ALA A 170 1.51 -2.44 -4.86
C ALA A 170 2.86 -2.66 -5.55
N VAL A 171 3.14 -3.88 -6.03
CA VAL A 171 4.37 -4.17 -6.79
C VAL A 171 4.40 -3.39 -8.10
N GLY A 172 3.30 -3.33 -8.83
CA GLY A 172 3.19 -2.53 -10.06
C GLY A 172 3.41 -1.04 -9.79
N ALA A 173 2.83 -0.50 -8.71
CA ALA A 173 3.03 0.88 -8.28
C ALA A 173 4.48 1.17 -7.87
N ALA A 174 5.15 0.23 -7.19
CA ALA A 174 6.55 0.36 -6.80
C ALA A 174 7.49 0.39 -8.03
N ILE A 175 7.23 -0.45 -9.02
CA ILE A 175 7.94 -0.41 -10.31
C ILE A 175 7.74 0.95 -11.00
N ALA A 176 6.50 1.42 -11.09
CA ALA A 176 6.19 2.70 -11.70
C ALA A 176 6.84 3.86 -10.94
N ALA A 177 6.82 3.86 -9.60
CA ALA A 177 7.46 4.89 -8.79
C ALA A 177 8.98 4.94 -9.00
N LYS A 178 9.68 3.78 -9.07
CA LYS A 178 11.12 3.75 -9.40
C LYS A 178 11.40 4.23 -10.81
N PHE A 179 10.56 3.87 -11.78
CA PHE A 179 10.65 4.36 -13.16
C PHE A 179 10.50 5.89 -13.21
N MET A 180 9.56 6.46 -12.46
CA MET A 180 9.36 7.91 -12.39
C MET A 180 10.52 8.61 -11.67
N LYS A 181 10.98 8.07 -10.54
CA LYS A 181 12.14 8.59 -9.81
C LYS A 181 13.40 8.63 -10.67
N ALA A 182 13.67 7.58 -11.46
CA ALA A 182 14.83 7.53 -12.36
C ALA A 182 14.82 8.63 -13.43
N ARG A 183 13.65 9.16 -13.80
CA ARG A 183 13.48 10.22 -14.80
C ARG A 183 13.38 11.62 -14.21
N PHE A 184 12.66 11.73 -13.11
CA PHE A 184 12.26 13.01 -12.52
C PHE A 184 12.85 13.24 -11.12
N GLU A 185 13.78 12.37 -10.71
CA GLU A 185 14.58 12.55 -9.51
C GLU A 185 13.73 12.61 -8.22
N GLU A 186 14.13 13.41 -7.25
CA GLU A 186 13.52 13.47 -5.93
C GLU A 186 12.09 14.04 -5.93
N VAL A 187 11.64 14.70 -7.00
CA VAL A 187 10.26 15.18 -7.09
C VAL A 187 9.25 14.04 -7.27
N MET A 188 9.73 12.84 -7.64
CA MET A 188 8.94 11.61 -7.78
C MET A 188 9.45 10.47 -6.88
N ASN A 189 9.88 10.81 -5.67
CA ASN A 189 10.34 9.84 -4.68
C ASN A 189 9.19 9.43 -3.75
N GLN A 190 8.56 8.28 -4.05
CA GLN A 190 7.39 7.76 -3.37
C GLN A 190 7.70 6.45 -2.65
N THR A 191 7.14 6.27 -1.45
CA THR A 191 7.08 4.97 -0.78
C THR A 191 5.73 4.31 -1.05
N ILE A 192 5.75 3.03 -1.34
CA ILE A 192 4.57 2.21 -1.58
C ILE A 192 4.40 1.27 -0.39
N TYR A 193 3.25 1.35 0.24
CA TYR A 193 2.86 0.51 1.36
C TYR A 193 1.79 -0.49 0.93
N ALA A 194 1.89 -1.71 1.41
CA ALA A 194 0.86 -2.74 1.20
C ALA A 194 0.53 -3.42 2.53
N TYR A 195 -0.71 -3.81 2.69
CA TYR A 195 -1.19 -4.62 3.81
C TYR A 195 -1.74 -5.92 3.24
N ILE A 196 -1.25 -7.05 3.73
CA ILE A 196 -1.67 -8.38 3.30
C ILE A 196 -2.00 -9.28 4.50
N SER A 197 -2.96 -10.18 4.34
CA SER A 197 -3.41 -11.12 5.37
C SER A 197 -2.86 -12.53 5.14
N ASP A 198 -3.14 -13.44 6.10
CA ASP A 198 -2.80 -14.86 6.01
C ASP A 198 -3.32 -15.51 4.72
N GLY A 199 -4.57 -15.25 4.32
CA GLY A 199 -5.12 -15.74 3.06
C GLY A 199 -4.43 -15.12 1.84
N GLY A 200 -4.22 -13.80 1.86
CA GLY A 200 -3.64 -13.07 0.74
C GLY A 200 -2.20 -13.49 0.43
N ILE A 201 -1.39 -13.76 1.45
CA ILE A 201 0.02 -14.13 1.25
C ILE A 201 0.19 -15.54 0.67
N GLN A 202 -0.83 -16.39 0.79
CA GLN A 202 -0.85 -17.75 0.24
C GLN A 202 -1.23 -17.79 -1.25
N GLU A 203 -1.88 -16.72 -1.77
CA GLU A 203 -2.30 -16.67 -3.17
C GLU A 203 -1.12 -16.73 -4.13
N GLU A 204 -1.22 -17.54 -5.19
CA GLU A 204 -0.15 -17.71 -6.19
C GLU A 204 0.23 -16.41 -6.89
N ILE A 205 -0.75 -15.53 -7.13
CA ILE A 205 -0.50 -14.22 -7.74
C ILE A 205 0.33 -13.33 -6.79
N SER A 206 0.10 -13.41 -5.49
CA SER A 206 0.85 -12.72 -4.45
C SER A 206 2.31 -13.19 -4.41
N GLN A 207 2.52 -14.51 -4.47
CA GLN A 207 3.86 -15.10 -4.50
C GLN A 207 4.62 -14.73 -5.78
N GLY A 208 3.94 -14.71 -6.92
CA GLY A 208 4.51 -14.22 -8.18
C GLY A 208 4.97 -12.77 -8.08
N ALA A 209 4.14 -11.89 -7.52
CA ALA A 209 4.47 -10.50 -7.27
C ALA A 209 5.65 -10.33 -6.30
N GLY A 210 5.67 -11.11 -5.21
CA GLY A 210 6.76 -11.12 -4.23
C GLY A 210 8.11 -11.47 -4.85
N ARG A 211 8.16 -12.52 -5.68
CA ARG A 211 9.37 -12.90 -6.44
C ARG A 211 9.85 -11.79 -7.38
N ILE A 212 8.92 -11.10 -8.05
CA ILE A 212 9.24 -9.99 -8.95
C ILE A 212 9.82 -8.82 -8.15
N ALA A 213 9.21 -8.44 -7.04
CA ALA A 213 9.67 -7.35 -6.22
C ALA A 213 11.09 -7.56 -5.68
N GLY A 214 11.38 -8.75 -5.15
CA GLY A 214 12.72 -9.10 -4.70
C GLY A 214 13.75 -9.12 -5.83
N ALA A 215 13.41 -9.74 -6.97
CA ALA A 215 14.31 -9.79 -8.13
C ALA A 215 14.65 -8.41 -8.72
N LEU A 216 13.75 -7.43 -8.59
CA LEU A 216 13.94 -6.05 -9.04
C LEU A 216 14.57 -5.14 -7.96
N GLY A 217 14.71 -5.62 -6.71
CA GLY A 217 15.20 -4.79 -5.61
C GLY A 217 14.33 -3.55 -5.38
N LEU A 218 13.01 -3.73 -5.21
CA LEU A 218 12.08 -2.61 -5.04
C LEU A 218 12.16 -2.06 -3.61
N ASP A 219 13.24 -1.33 -3.29
CA ASP A 219 13.52 -0.72 -1.99
C ASP A 219 12.45 0.30 -1.53
N ASN A 220 11.62 0.76 -2.44
CA ASN A 220 10.50 1.66 -2.19
C ASN A 220 9.19 0.94 -1.85
N LEU A 221 9.20 -0.39 -1.70
CA LEU A 221 8.05 -1.20 -1.32
C LEU A 221 8.19 -1.74 0.11
N ILE A 222 7.25 -1.36 0.97
CA ILE A 222 7.14 -1.83 2.36
C ILE A 222 5.80 -2.56 2.48
N MET A 223 5.83 -3.84 2.78
CA MET A 223 4.62 -4.65 2.96
C MET A 223 4.49 -5.10 4.40
N PHE A 224 3.33 -4.87 5.00
CA PHE A 224 2.95 -5.42 6.30
C PHE A 224 2.13 -6.69 6.08
N TYR A 225 2.60 -7.79 6.60
CA TYR A 225 1.88 -9.05 6.68
C TYR A 225 1.25 -9.19 8.07
N ASP A 226 -0.07 -9.17 8.10
CA ASP A 226 -0.90 -9.41 9.27
C ASP A 226 -0.93 -10.92 9.53
N ALA A 227 0.01 -11.38 10.33
CA ALA A 227 0.15 -12.78 10.73
C ALA A 227 -0.64 -13.00 12.03
N ASN A 228 -1.96 -13.13 11.91
CA ASN A 228 -2.84 -13.38 13.05
C ASN A 228 -3.19 -14.86 13.24
N ASP A 229 -2.70 -15.72 12.36
CA ASP A 229 -2.83 -17.18 12.39
C ASP A 229 -4.27 -17.70 12.28
N ILE A 230 -5.26 -16.84 11.96
CA ILE A 230 -6.67 -17.19 11.87
C ILE A 230 -7.19 -16.97 10.45
N GLN A 231 -7.82 -17.99 9.89
CA GLN A 231 -8.54 -17.94 8.63
C GLN A 231 -10.05 -17.98 8.86
N LEU A 232 -10.84 -18.09 7.80
CA LEU A 232 -12.30 -18.03 7.89
C LEU A 232 -12.89 -19.09 8.85
N SER A 233 -12.37 -20.30 8.82
CA SER A 233 -12.92 -21.42 9.58
C SER A 233 -11.88 -22.27 10.31
N THR A 234 -10.58 -21.92 10.23
CA THR A 234 -9.49 -22.70 10.81
C THR A 234 -8.28 -21.84 11.13
N GLU A 235 -7.26 -22.41 11.71
CA GLU A 235 -5.97 -21.76 11.92
C GLU A 235 -5.05 -21.95 10.70
N THR A 236 -4.15 -21.00 10.45
CA THR A 236 -3.24 -21.02 9.30
C THR A 236 -2.37 -22.29 9.27
N LYS A 237 -1.96 -22.81 10.42
CA LYS A 237 -1.18 -24.05 10.54
C LYS A 237 -1.89 -25.30 10.00
N ASP A 238 -3.22 -25.28 9.91
CA ASP A 238 -4.02 -26.40 9.37
C ASP A 238 -4.07 -26.37 7.83
N VAL A 239 -3.67 -25.26 7.22
CA VAL A 239 -3.73 -25.03 5.77
C VAL A 239 -2.36 -25.05 5.12
N THR A 240 -1.35 -24.47 5.78
CA THR A 240 0.02 -24.38 5.24
C THR A 240 1.08 -24.62 6.31
N ILE A 241 2.20 -25.21 5.88
CA ILE A 241 3.41 -25.40 6.69
C ILE A 241 4.56 -24.47 6.23
N GLU A 242 4.28 -23.51 5.36
CA GLU A 242 5.29 -22.65 4.79
C GLU A 242 5.90 -21.69 5.83
N ASP A 243 7.22 -21.57 5.83
CA ASP A 243 7.91 -20.49 6.54
C ASP A 243 7.95 -19.24 5.63
N THR A 244 6.97 -18.38 5.80
CA THR A 244 6.84 -17.14 5.01
C THR A 244 8.08 -16.27 5.10
N ALA A 245 8.71 -16.15 6.27
CA ALA A 245 9.92 -15.36 6.44
C ALA A 245 11.05 -15.86 5.54
N LYS A 246 11.38 -17.14 5.63
CA LYS A 246 12.43 -17.76 4.80
C LYS A 246 12.10 -17.71 3.32
N LYS A 247 10.83 -17.86 2.96
CA LYS A 247 10.36 -17.76 1.58
C LYS A 247 10.66 -16.38 0.99
N TYR A 248 10.31 -15.30 1.69
CA TYR A 248 10.56 -13.93 1.25
C TYR A 248 12.05 -13.57 1.28
N GLU A 249 12.81 -14.02 2.29
CA GLU A 249 14.26 -13.88 2.35
C GLU A 249 14.93 -14.53 1.12
N ALA A 250 14.50 -15.74 0.74
CA ALA A 250 15.00 -16.44 -0.45
C ALA A 250 14.67 -15.70 -1.77
N TRP A 251 13.61 -14.88 -1.79
CA TRP A 251 13.28 -14.02 -2.92
C TRP A 251 14.03 -12.68 -2.92
N GLY A 252 14.88 -12.42 -1.91
CA GLY A 252 15.68 -11.20 -1.82
C GLY A 252 15.01 -10.05 -1.07
N TRP A 253 14.00 -10.32 -0.26
CA TRP A 253 13.39 -9.34 0.62
C TRP A 253 14.17 -9.20 1.94
N LYS A 254 14.13 -8.00 2.52
CA LYS A 254 14.39 -7.81 3.95
C LYS A 254 13.15 -8.22 4.73
N VAL A 255 13.32 -9.03 5.78
CA VAL A 255 12.22 -9.48 6.62
C VAL A 255 12.43 -9.00 8.04
N ILE A 256 11.41 -8.39 8.64
CA ILE A 256 11.39 -7.88 10.01
C ILE A 256 10.18 -8.51 10.72
N LYS A 257 10.39 -9.13 11.88
CA LYS A 257 9.32 -9.73 12.69
C LYS A 257 9.07 -8.89 13.93
N ILE A 258 7.80 -8.57 14.20
CA ILE A 258 7.41 -7.71 15.32
C ILE A 258 6.12 -8.19 15.99
N ASP A 259 5.86 -7.68 17.18
CA ASP A 259 4.50 -7.59 17.71
C ASP A 259 3.74 -6.54 16.87
N GLY A 260 2.79 -7.00 16.06
CA GLY A 260 1.99 -6.17 15.15
C GLY A 260 0.94 -5.33 15.87
N ASN A 261 0.81 -5.46 17.18
CA ASN A 261 -0.06 -4.66 18.01
C ASN A 261 0.70 -3.75 19.00
N ASP A 262 2.01 -3.62 18.85
CA ASP A 262 2.83 -2.67 19.60
C ASP A 262 3.23 -1.48 18.70
N ALA A 263 2.74 -0.28 19.02
CA ALA A 263 3.00 0.92 18.23
C ALA A 263 4.49 1.26 18.12
N ASP A 264 5.28 1.01 19.16
CA ASP A 264 6.72 1.29 19.15
C ASP A 264 7.48 0.27 18.28
N ALA A 265 7.08 -1.00 18.32
CA ALA A 265 7.62 -2.03 17.44
C ALA A 265 7.29 -1.73 15.95
N ILE A 266 6.05 -1.30 15.67
CA ILE A 266 5.63 -0.89 14.32
C ILE A 266 6.46 0.30 13.84
N ARG A 267 6.65 1.35 14.66
CA ARG A 267 7.49 2.51 14.34
C ARG A 267 8.93 2.10 14.04
N GLY A 268 9.50 1.26 14.89
CA GLY A 268 10.86 0.74 14.71
C GLY A 268 11.00 0.04 13.37
N ALA A 269 10.09 -0.87 13.03
CA ALA A 269 10.09 -1.61 11.79
C ALA A 269 9.89 -0.71 10.55
N LEU A 270 8.98 0.26 10.61
CA LEU A 270 8.78 1.22 9.52
C LEU A 270 10.00 2.11 9.29
N ASN A 271 10.67 2.57 10.35
CA ASN A 271 11.91 3.33 10.24
C ASN A 271 13.04 2.49 9.65
N GLU A 272 13.18 1.24 10.10
CA GLU A 272 14.18 0.31 9.56
C GLU A 272 13.90 -0.03 8.09
N ALA A 273 12.63 -0.19 7.71
CA ALA A 273 12.22 -0.42 6.33
C ALA A 273 12.50 0.80 5.43
N LYS A 274 12.25 2.02 5.91
CA LYS A 274 12.55 3.26 5.16
C LYS A 274 14.06 3.52 5.01
N ALA A 275 14.89 2.97 5.87
CA ALA A 275 16.35 3.04 5.76
C ALA A 275 16.95 1.97 4.81
N GLU A 276 16.17 0.94 4.44
CA GLU A 276 16.59 -0.05 3.44
C GLU A 276 16.65 0.60 2.05
N ALA A 277 17.73 0.40 1.32
CA ALA A 277 17.99 1.07 0.04
C ALA A 277 18.24 0.11 -1.14
N GLU A 278 18.12 -1.20 -0.91
CA GLU A 278 18.46 -2.21 -1.91
C GLU A 278 17.33 -3.22 -2.16
N ARG A 279 16.47 -3.44 -1.17
CA ARG A 279 15.50 -4.53 -1.18
C ARG A 279 14.12 -4.09 -0.73
N PRO A 280 13.03 -4.71 -1.22
CA PRO A 280 11.72 -4.54 -0.62
C PRO A 280 11.72 -5.10 0.81
N THR A 281 10.90 -4.54 1.69
CA THR A 281 10.79 -4.97 3.09
C THR A 281 9.43 -5.60 3.36
N LEU A 282 9.46 -6.81 3.95
CA LEU A 282 8.31 -7.47 4.56
C LEU A 282 8.38 -7.31 6.07
N ILE A 283 7.39 -6.65 6.66
CA ILE A 283 7.18 -6.59 8.09
C ILE A 283 6.14 -7.66 8.44
N ILE A 284 6.55 -8.72 9.12
CA ILE A 284 5.65 -9.74 9.66
C ILE A 284 5.20 -9.29 11.04
N GLY A 285 3.99 -8.76 11.12
CA GLY A 285 3.37 -8.33 12.37
C GLY A 285 2.49 -9.43 12.94
N HIS A 286 2.89 -10.03 14.06
CA HIS A 286 2.00 -10.92 14.80
C HIS A 286 0.92 -10.08 15.46
N THR A 287 -0.32 -10.22 15.00
CA THR A 287 -1.49 -9.48 15.51
C THR A 287 -2.48 -10.43 16.16
N VAL A 288 -3.49 -9.86 16.81
CA VAL A 288 -4.57 -10.64 17.46
C VAL A 288 -5.86 -10.43 16.68
N MET A 289 -6.37 -11.49 16.03
CA MET A 289 -7.69 -11.49 15.39
C MET A 289 -8.75 -11.05 16.40
N GLY A 290 -9.54 -10.03 16.06
CA GLY A 290 -10.58 -9.52 16.95
C GLY A 290 -10.04 -8.90 18.24
N LYS A 291 -8.88 -8.24 18.21
CA LYS A 291 -8.27 -7.60 19.40
C LYS A 291 -9.26 -6.71 20.14
N GLY A 292 -9.40 -6.95 21.42
CA GLY A 292 -10.35 -6.25 22.30
C GLY A 292 -11.76 -6.83 22.29
N ALA A 293 -12.07 -7.81 21.45
CA ALA A 293 -13.40 -8.44 21.39
C ALA A 293 -13.72 -9.24 22.66
N ARG A 294 -14.99 -9.18 23.08
CA ARG A 294 -15.55 -9.88 24.24
C ARG A 294 -16.75 -10.71 23.84
N LYS A 295 -16.95 -11.84 24.52
CA LYS A 295 -18.16 -12.65 24.41
C LYS A 295 -19.31 -12.04 25.21
N ALA A 296 -20.52 -12.59 25.08
CA ALA A 296 -21.70 -12.18 25.83
C ALA A 296 -21.51 -12.31 27.36
N ASP A 297 -20.73 -13.28 27.80
CA ASP A 297 -20.37 -13.49 29.21
C ASP A 297 -19.22 -12.61 29.71
N GLY A 298 -18.69 -11.73 28.84
CA GLY A 298 -17.56 -10.84 29.16
C GLY A 298 -16.17 -11.47 29.03
N SER A 299 -16.06 -12.77 28.77
CA SER A 299 -14.77 -13.43 28.52
C SER A 299 -14.14 -12.99 27.19
N SER A 300 -12.84 -13.26 26.97
CA SER A 300 -12.17 -12.90 25.71
C SER A 300 -12.77 -13.62 24.52
N TYR A 301 -12.95 -12.87 23.42
CA TYR A 301 -13.35 -13.41 22.12
C TYR A 301 -12.24 -13.25 21.08
N GLU A 302 -11.06 -12.82 21.52
CA GLU A 302 -9.86 -12.66 20.70
C GLU A 302 -9.34 -14.00 20.16
N ALA A 303 -8.58 -13.95 19.06
CA ALA A 303 -7.97 -15.11 18.41
C ALA A 303 -8.98 -16.24 18.12
N ASN A 304 -10.18 -15.89 17.70
CA ASN A 304 -11.25 -16.85 17.43
C ASN A 304 -11.80 -16.69 16.00
N CYS A 305 -11.88 -17.78 15.25
CA CYS A 305 -12.41 -17.79 13.89
C CYS A 305 -13.81 -17.18 13.78
N ALA A 306 -14.65 -17.31 14.81
CA ALA A 306 -15.99 -16.75 14.82
C ALA A 306 -16.02 -15.21 14.74
N THR A 307 -14.93 -14.52 15.09
CA THR A 307 -14.81 -13.07 14.94
C THR A 307 -14.39 -12.65 13.54
N HIS A 308 -13.97 -13.60 12.68
CA HIS A 308 -13.43 -13.29 11.37
C HIS A 308 -14.47 -12.64 10.45
N GLY A 309 -15.59 -13.31 10.19
CA GLY A 309 -16.49 -12.97 9.08
C GLY A 309 -17.96 -12.75 9.45
N ALA A 310 -18.26 -12.46 10.72
CA ALA A 310 -19.62 -12.20 11.20
C ALA A 310 -19.67 -11.05 12.20
N PRO A 311 -20.79 -10.34 12.32
CA PRO A 311 -21.01 -9.39 13.42
C PRO A 311 -20.79 -10.07 14.77
N LEU A 312 -20.35 -9.32 15.77
CA LEU A 312 -20.16 -9.84 17.14
C LEU A 312 -21.49 -10.19 17.80
N GLY A 313 -22.51 -9.39 17.52
CA GLY A 313 -23.91 -9.60 17.94
C GLY A 313 -24.21 -9.32 19.41
N GLY A 314 -25.39 -8.74 19.68
CA GLY A 314 -25.97 -8.61 21.01
C GLY A 314 -25.01 -8.15 22.11
N ASP A 315 -25.00 -8.89 23.24
CA ASP A 315 -24.17 -8.55 24.40
C ASP A 315 -22.66 -8.66 24.11
N ALA A 316 -22.24 -9.50 23.16
CA ALA A 316 -20.83 -9.59 22.80
C ALA A 316 -20.34 -8.27 22.13
N TYR A 317 -21.14 -7.68 21.26
CA TYR A 317 -20.84 -6.36 20.71
C TYR A 317 -20.81 -5.29 21.80
N VAL A 318 -21.84 -5.22 22.65
CA VAL A 318 -21.92 -4.25 23.76
C VAL A 318 -20.70 -4.35 24.67
N ASN A 319 -20.32 -5.55 25.06
CA ASN A 319 -19.17 -5.81 25.91
C ASN A 319 -17.86 -5.43 25.23
N THR A 320 -17.74 -5.68 23.93
CA THR A 320 -16.58 -5.29 23.13
C THR A 320 -16.40 -3.76 23.09
N ILE A 321 -17.47 -3.02 22.75
CA ILE A 321 -17.40 -1.56 22.68
C ILE A 321 -17.03 -0.96 24.04
N LYS A 322 -17.61 -1.46 25.13
CA LYS A 322 -17.25 -1.03 26.49
C LYS A 322 -15.80 -1.36 26.84
N ASN A 323 -15.33 -2.56 26.49
CA ASN A 323 -13.93 -2.98 26.73
C ASN A 323 -12.92 -2.09 26.04
N LEU A 324 -13.24 -1.58 24.83
CA LEU A 324 -12.44 -0.64 24.04
C LEU A 324 -12.61 0.84 24.50
N GLY A 325 -13.38 1.10 25.55
CA GLY A 325 -13.62 2.46 26.08
C GLY A 325 -14.70 3.25 25.35
N GLY A 326 -15.46 2.64 24.42
CA GLY A 326 -16.53 3.28 23.68
C GLY A 326 -17.87 3.25 24.41
N ASN A 327 -18.83 4.01 23.87
CA ASN A 327 -20.23 4.00 24.30
C ASN A 327 -21.09 3.20 23.31
N PRO A 328 -21.66 2.04 23.69
CA PRO A 328 -22.50 1.23 22.81
C PRO A 328 -23.74 1.96 22.30
N GLU A 329 -24.28 2.93 23.04
CA GLU A 329 -25.43 3.73 22.63
C GLU A 329 -25.06 4.79 21.57
N ASN A 330 -23.80 5.17 21.48
CA ASN A 330 -23.28 6.11 20.49
C ASN A 330 -21.87 5.71 20.01
N PRO A 331 -21.75 4.56 19.32
CA PRO A 331 -20.44 3.98 19.00
C PRO A 331 -19.72 4.71 17.84
N PHE A 332 -20.45 5.42 16.99
CA PHE A 332 -19.87 6.24 15.93
C PHE A 332 -19.41 7.59 16.49
N THR A 333 -18.36 7.54 17.30
CA THR A 333 -17.77 8.72 17.94
C THR A 333 -16.25 8.68 17.79
N VAL A 334 -15.64 9.84 17.52
CA VAL A 334 -14.19 10.01 17.57
C VAL A 334 -13.82 10.58 18.93
N PHE A 335 -12.87 9.93 19.61
CA PHE A 335 -12.36 10.44 20.88
C PHE A 335 -11.65 11.78 20.68
N PRO A 336 -11.83 12.77 21.57
CA PRO A 336 -11.24 14.10 21.41
C PRO A 336 -9.71 14.06 21.19
N GLU A 337 -9.00 13.23 21.92
CA GLU A 337 -7.54 13.09 21.83
C GLU A 337 -7.13 12.48 20.47
N VAL A 338 -7.95 11.60 19.92
CA VAL A 338 -7.72 11.00 18.60
C VAL A 338 -8.00 12.01 17.49
N ALA A 339 -9.05 12.82 17.64
CA ALA A 339 -9.33 13.93 16.72
C ALA A 339 -8.17 14.93 16.70
N GLU A 340 -7.60 15.26 17.86
CA GLU A 340 -6.44 16.14 17.98
C GLU A 340 -5.19 15.53 17.33
N LEU A 341 -4.93 14.21 17.53
CA LEU A 341 -3.83 13.48 16.89
C LEU A 341 -3.88 13.63 15.36
N TYR A 342 -5.02 13.36 14.76
CA TYR A 342 -5.17 13.42 13.31
C TYR A 342 -5.20 14.87 12.76
N ALA A 343 -5.74 15.81 13.52
CA ALA A 343 -5.67 17.24 13.19
C ALA A 343 -4.22 17.75 13.19
N LYS A 344 -3.41 17.36 14.19
CA LYS A 344 -1.97 17.64 14.26
C LYS A 344 -1.25 17.05 13.04
N ARG A 345 -1.54 15.79 12.70
CA ARG A 345 -0.96 15.15 11.50
C ARG A 345 -1.33 15.88 10.21
N ALA A 346 -2.58 16.29 10.06
CA ALA A 346 -3.02 17.06 8.90
C ALA A 346 -2.26 18.39 8.76
N ALA A 347 -2.04 19.11 9.86
CA ALA A 347 -1.26 20.35 9.88
C ALA A 347 0.21 20.10 9.51
N GLU A 348 0.82 19.02 10.04
CA GLU A 348 2.18 18.60 9.68
C GLU A 348 2.29 18.26 8.18
N LEU A 349 1.35 17.50 7.65
CA LEU A 349 1.31 17.16 6.23
C LEU A 349 1.20 18.42 5.34
N LYS A 350 0.41 19.41 5.73
CA LYS A 350 0.34 20.71 5.00
C LYS A 350 1.69 21.41 4.95
N SER A 351 2.46 21.39 6.05
CA SER A 351 3.81 21.95 6.08
C SER A 351 4.76 21.18 5.15
N ILE A 352 4.75 19.85 5.22
CA ILE A 352 5.53 18.98 4.33
C ILE A 352 5.18 19.25 2.86
N MET A 353 3.90 19.41 2.55
CA MET A 353 3.44 19.67 1.20
C MET A 353 3.89 21.03 0.67
N ALA A 354 3.86 22.07 1.50
CA ALA A 354 4.37 23.39 1.12
C ALA A 354 5.85 23.31 0.68
N GLU A 355 6.68 22.55 1.42
CA GLU A 355 8.07 22.33 1.07
C GLU A 355 8.22 21.52 -0.22
N LYS A 356 7.47 20.40 -0.36
CA LYS A 356 7.52 19.56 -1.57
C LYS A 356 7.10 20.33 -2.82
N TYR A 357 6.08 21.16 -2.75
CA TYR A 357 5.67 22.02 -3.87
C TYR A 357 6.73 23.08 -4.20
N ALA A 358 7.38 23.68 -3.19
CA ALA A 358 8.48 24.62 -3.41
C ALA A 358 9.68 23.94 -4.11
N VAL A 359 10.05 22.74 -3.65
CA VAL A 359 11.11 21.93 -4.29
C VAL A 359 10.74 21.59 -5.74
N LYS A 360 9.50 21.12 -5.99
CA LYS A 360 9.03 20.83 -7.35
C LYS A 360 9.06 22.05 -8.24
N ALA A 361 8.64 23.21 -7.75
CA ALA A 361 8.66 24.47 -8.52
C ALA A 361 10.09 24.88 -8.89
N ALA A 362 11.04 24.80 -7.94
CA ALA A 362 12.44 25.09 -8.18
C ALA A 362 13.06 24.11 -9.19
N TRP A 363 12.77 22.83 -9.03
CA TRP A 363 13.22 21.79 -9.97
C TRP A 363 12.65 21.99 -11.37
N ALA A 364 11.37 22.32 -11.51
CA ALA A 364 10.72 22.57 -12.80
C ALA A 364 11.34 23.78 -13.51
N LYS A 365 11.69 24.83 -12.78
CA LYS A 365 12.40 25.99 -13.32
C LYS A 365 13.79 25.63 -13.83
N ALA A 366 14.49 24.74 -13.13
CA ALA A 366 15.81 24.28 -13.53
C ALA A 366 15.79 23.23 -14.66
N ASN A 367 14.67 22.51 -14.82
CA ASN A 367 14.52 21.39 -15.75
C ASN A 367 13.21 21.52 -16.59
N PRO A 368 13.04 22.56 -17.42
CA PRO A 368 11.76 22.86 -18.08
C PRO A 368 11.28 21.73 -19.01
N GLU A 369 12.18 21.06 -19.71
CA GLU A 369 11.84 19.94 -20.60
C GLU A 369 11.36 18.71 -19.80
N LYS A 370 12.05 18.38 -18.70
CA LYS A 370 11.62 17.29 -17.81
C LYS A 370 10.28 17.62 -17.14
N ALA A 371 10.07 18.87 -16.74
CA ALA A 371 8.81 19.31 -16.14
C ALA A 371 7.64 19.16 -17.11
N ALA A 372 7.80 19.62 -18.36
CA ALA A 372 6.77 19.44 -19.39
C ALA A 372 6.48 17.96 -19.67
N LYS A 373 7.51 17.11 -19.66
CA LYS A 373 7.35 15.66 -19.80
C LYS A 373 6.63 15.02 -18.61
N LEU A 374 6.93 15.45 -17.38
CA LEU A 374 6.22 15.00 -16.17
C LEU A 374 4.73 15.36 -16.25
N GLU A 375 4.40 16.59 -16.64
CA GLU A 375 3.01 17.02 -16.83
C GLU A 375 2.31 16.17 -17.92
N LEU A 376 3.00 15.90 -19.04
CA LEU A 376 2.45 15.05 -20.10
C LEU A 376 2.13 13.65 -19.59
N PHE A 377 2.99 13.03 -18.79
CA PHE A 377 2.78 11.67 -18.25
C PHE A 377 1.55 11.58 -17.35
N PHE A 378 1.20 12.65 -16.65
CA PHE A 378 0.01 12.72 -15.77
C PHE A 378 -1.20 13.42 -16.43
N SER A 379 -1.08 13.89 -17.65
CA SER A 379 -2.15 14.65 -18.33
C SER A 379 -3.40 13.83 -18.66
N GLY A 380 -3.32 12.48 -18.62
CA GLY A 380 -4.37 11.58 -19.08
C GLY A 380 -4.58 11.59 -20.60
N LYS A 381 -3.77 12.34 -21.37
CA LYS A 381 -3.85 12.36 -22.83
C LYS A 381 -3.30 11.06 -23.39
N ALA A 382 -4.03 10.48 -24.35
CA ALA A 382 -3.51 9.35 -25.10
C ALA A 382 -2.28 9.78 -25.91
N PRO A 383 -1.23 8.94 -26.02
CA PRO A 383 -0.09 9.24 -26.85
C PRO A 383 -0.50 9.28 -28.32
N GLU A 384 0.10 10.20 -29.06
CA GLU A 384 -0.06 10.24 -30.53
C GLU A 384 0.77 9.12 -31.15
N VAL A 385 0.11 8.15 -31.74
CA VAL A 385 0.73 7.00 -32.38
C VAL A 385 0.46 7.02 -33.89
N ASN A 386 1.49 6.93 -34.69
CA ASN A 386 1.34 6.77 -36.14
C ASN A 386 1.02 5.31 -36.48
N TRP A 387 -0.26 4.96 -36.34
CA TRP A 387 -0.74 3.60 -36.61
C TRP A 387 -0.53 3.17 -38.07
N ALA A 388 -0.60 4.09 -39.04
CA ALA A 388 -0.43 3.82 -40.44
C ALA A 388 1.01 3.41 -40.84
N ALA A 389 1.99 3.79 -40.01
CA ALA A 389 3.38 3.42 -40.24
C ALA A 389 3.74 2.02 -39.70
N ILE A 390 2.80 1.33 -39.03
CA ILE A 390 3.04 -0.01 -38.47
C ILE A 390 2.72 -1.07 -39.52
N GLU A 391 3.73 -1.51 -40.23
CA GLU A 391 3.59 -2.55 -41.26
C GLU A 391 3.42 -3.94 -40.60
N GLN A 392 2.33 -4.62 -40.94
CA GLN A 392 2.04 -5.99 -40.52
C GLN A 392 2.33 -6.99 -41.65
N LYS A 393 2.99 -8.08 -41.36
CA LYS A 393 3.14 -9.18 -42.28
C LYS A 393 1.85 -10.00 -42.34
N ALA A 394 1.44 -10.38 -43.55
CA ALA A 394 0.30 -11.28 -43.71
C ALA A 394 0.62 -12.70 -43.21
N ASN A 395 -0.41 -13.42 -42.79
CA ASN A 395 -0.34 -14.84 -42.37
C ASN A 395 0.65 -15.14 -41.26
N VAL A 396 0.84 -14.23 -40.33
CA VAL A 396 1.65 -14.46 -39.10
C VAL A 396 0.78 -14.82 -37.93
N ALA A 397 1.37 -15.52 -36.94
CA ALA A 397 0.70 -15.77 -35.65
C ALA A 397 0.38 -14.45 -34.93
N THR A 398 -0.74 -14.39 -34.21
CA THR A 398 -1.19 -13.19 -33.48
C THR A 398 -0.13 -12.65 -32.51
N ARG A 399 0.66 -13.52 -31.87
CA ARG A 399 1.78 -13.11 -31.02
C ARG A 399 2.86 -12.32 -31.79
N ALA A 400 3.11 -12.67 -33.06
CA ALA A 400 4.08 -11.96 -33.89
C ALA A 400 3.51 -10.60 -34.37
N ALA A 401 2.23 -10.55 -34.70
CA ALA A 401 1.54 -9.30 -34.99
C ALA A 401 1.54 -8.36 -33.79
N SER A 402 1.23 -8.88 -32.59
CA SER A 402 1.30 -8.13 -31.35
C SER A 402 2.71 -7.58 -31.08
N ALA A 403 3.75 -8.41 -31.26
CA ALA A 403 5.14 -7.99 -31.09
C ALA A 403 5.52 -6.83 -32.02
N THR A 404 5.04 -6.84 -33.28
CA THR A 404 5.26 -5.74 -34.24
C THR A 404 4.65 -4.44 -33.73
N VAL A 405 3.41 -4.48 -33.22
CA VAL A 405 2.73 -3.30 -32.67
C VAL A 405 3.45 -2.81 -31.40
N LEU A 406 3.74 -3.70 -30.45
CA LEU A 406 4.43 -3.33 -29.21
C LEU A 406 5.81 -2.73 -29.47
N SER A 407 6.58 -3.26 -30.43
CA SER A 407 7.87 -2.71 -30.83
C SER A 407 7.75 -1.28 -31.37
N ALA A 408 6.71 -1.01 -32.18
CA ALA A 408 6.45 0.33 -32.67
C ALA A 408 5.99 1.29 -31.56
N LEU A 409 5.14 0.84 -30.64
CA LEU A 409 4.72 1.62 -29.46
C LEU A 409 5.90 1.94 -28.56
N ALA A 410 6.82 1.02 -28.33
CA ALA A 410 7.99 1.22 -27.47
C ALA A 410 8.89 2.39 -27.92
N THR A 411 8.87 2.76 -29.20
CA THR A 411 9.60 3.90 -29.74
C THR A 411 8.83 5.22 -29.67
N GLN A 412 7.50 5.19 -29.47
CA GLN A 412 6.61 6.35 -29.52
C GLN A 412 6.01 6.71 -28.17
N VAL A 413 5.97 5.76 -27.22
CA VAL A 413 5.33 5.90 -25.91
C VAL A 413 6.36 5.74 -24.81
N GLU A 414 6.97 6.84 -24.40
CA GLU A 414 8.10 6.84 -23.46
C GLU A 414 7.75 6.37 -22.03
N ASN A 415 6.49 6.47 -21.64
CA ASN A 415 6.01 6.04 -20.32
C ASN A 415 5.41 4.63 -20.31
N MET A 416 5.60 3.88 -21.40
CA MET A 416 5.28 2.46 -21.43
C MET A 416 6.39 1.65 -20.76
N VAL A 417 6.02 0.83 -19.80
CA VAL A 417 6.93 -0.12 -19.12
C VAL A 417 6.50 -1.52 -19.49
N ASP A 418 7.38 -2.25 -20.20
CA ASP A 418 7.19 -3.67 -20.47
C ASP A 418 8.24 -4.48 -19.72
N ARG A 419 7.81 -5.55 -19.06
CA ARG A 419 8.70 -6.55 -18.51
C ARG A 419 8.69 -7.77 -19.42
N LYS A 420 9.83 -8.12 -19.97
CA LYS A 420 10.00 -9.35 -20.75
C LYS A 420 9.52 -10.54 -19.92
N SER A 421 8.36 -11.08 -20.28
CA SER A 421 7.91 -12.35 -19.72
C SER A 421 8.85 -13.44 -20.22
N VAL A 422 9.51 -14.12 -19.30
CA VAL A 422 10.28 -15.32 -19.59
C VAL A 422 9.26 -16.45 -19.64
N VAL A 423 8.66 -16.66 -20.76
CA VAL A 423 7.91 -17.88 -21.05
C VAL A 423 8.69 -18.69 -22.06
#